data_0c2bb8b398e52ba12ee1099174a56a67
#
_entry.id   0c2bb8b398e52ba12ee1099174a56a67
#
_cell.length_a   1.000
_cell.length_b   1.000
_cell.length_c   1.000
_cell.angle_alpha   90.00
_cell.angle_beta   90.00
_cell.angle_gamma   90.00
#
_symmetry.space_group_name_H-M   'P 1'
#
loop_
_entity.id
_entity.type
_entity.pdbx_description
1 polymer ?
#
loop_
_entity_poly.entity_id
_entity_poly.type
_entity_poly.pdbx_seq_one_letter_code
_entity_poly.pdbx_strand_id
1 'polypeptide(L)'
;MDSRVLIPRPETELLVDYVVKNFKDTMKVLDAGTGSGCIGISIALKKPNFKVFGSDFSKNALDVASINKSKLNVGNYFLVNANWLSCFKNESFDLILSNPPYIAENDLHLDNLIHEPKIALTSSDAGLSDIKEIIQESSKILKRRGVLIIEHGYNQEDQVKDLLKDNYFSDIINIKDYQGLPRITYGILDK
;
A
#
# COMPACT_ATOMS: atom_id res chain seq x y z
N MET A 1 12.29 14.38 0.78
CA MET A 1 12.54 13.04 0.22
C MET A 1 13.97 12.96 -0.23
N ASP A 2 14.56 11.80 -0.22
CA ASP A 2 15.93 11.54 -0.67
C ASP A 2 16.03 10.09 -1.21
N SER A 3 17.23 9.65 -1.59
CA SER A 3 17.49 8.35 -2.23
C SER A 3 17.15 7.10 -1.39
N ARG A 4 16.65 7.26 -0.17
CA ARG A 4 16.28 6.15 0.72
C ARG A 4 14.87 5.60 0.44
N VAL A 5 14.05 6.30 -0.32
CA VAL A 5 12.64 5.98 -0.55
C VAL A 5 12.23 6.21 -2.00
N LEU A 6 11.18 5.52 -2.43
CA LEU A 6 10.50 5.77 -3.69
C LEU A 6 9.99 7.22 -3.72
N ILE A 7 10.16 7.89 -4.86
CA ILE A 7 9.51 9.18 -5.11
C ILE A 7 8.03 8.91 -5.41
N PRO A 8 7.08 9.45 -4.63
CA PRO A 8 5.66 9.23 -4.87
C PRO A 8 5.27 9.60 -6.28
N ARG A 9 4.50 8.72 -6.92
CA ARG A 9 3.99 8.93 -8.27
C ARG A 9 2.61 9.61 -8.21
N PRO A 10 2.23 10.39 -9.22
CA PRO A 10 0.90 11.00 -9.26
C PRO A 10 -0.24 9.97 -9.12
N GLU A 11 -0.04 8.78 -9.68
CA GLU A 11 -1.00 7.67 -9.63
C GLU A 11 -1.26 7.19 -8.20
N THR A 12 -0.26 7.28 -7.31
CA THR A 12 -0.39 6.89 -5.89
C THR A 12 -1.34 7.82 -5.12
N GLU A 13 -1.58 9.05 -5.62
CA GLU A 13 -2.59 9.96 -5.03
C GLU A 13 -4.01 9.37 -5.13
N LEU A 14 -4.27 8.51 -6.13
CA LEU A 14 -5.56 7.83 -6.29
C LEU A 14 -5.93 6.98 -5.07
N LEU A 15 -4.93 6.32 -4.43
CA LEU A 15 -5.15 5.57 -3.19
C LEU A 15 -5.71 6.48 -2.08
N VAL A 16 -5.08 7.62 -1.89
CA VAL A 16 -5.47 8.60 -0.87
C VAL A 16 -6.86 9.15 -1.16
N ASP A 17 -7.10 9.59 -2.39
CA ASP A 17 -8.36 10.18 -2.79
C ASP A 17 -9.52 9.17 -2.69
N TYR A 18 -9.28 7.92 -3.07
CA TYR A 18 -10.29 6.88 -2.94
C TYR A 18 -10.68 6.66 -1.47
N VAL A 19 -9.69 6.57 -0.57
CA VAL A 19 -9.94 6.41 0.87
C VAL A 19 -10.67 7.60 1.45
N VAL A 20 -10.22 8.80 1.16
CA VAL A 20 -10.82 10.03 1.69
C VAL A 20 -12.27 10.19 1.26
N LYS A 21 -12.60 9.80 0.02
CA LYS A 21 -13.93 9.91 -0.55
C LYS A 21 -14.92 8.86 -0.02
N ASN A 22 -14.46 7.61 0.11
CA ASN A 22 -15.35 6.48 0.31
C ASN A 22 -15.46 6.00 1.76
N PHE A 23 -14.49 6.33 2.64
CA PHE A 23 -14.49 5.89 4.02
C PHE A 23 -14.68 7.07 4.97
N LYS A 24 -15.72 7.03 5.82
CA LYS A 24 -16.11 8.17 6.67
C LYS A 24 -16.03 7.91 8.16
N ASP A 25 -16.17 6.65 8.58
CA ASP A 25 -16.18 6.26 10.00
C ASP A 25 -14.76 6.20 10.57
N THR A 26 -14.66 6.10 11.89
CA THR A 26 -13.38 5.86 12.56
C THR A 26 -12.83 4.49 12.17
N MET A 27 -11.62 4.46 11.63
CA MET A 27 -10.99 3.24 11.14
C MET A 27 -9.57 3.06 11.67
N LYS A 28 -9.16 1.81 11.79
CA LYS A 28 -7.76 1.42 11.97
C LYS A 28 -7.21 1.00 10.60
N VAL A 29 -6.29 1.78 10.10
CA VAL A 29 -5.74 1.69 8.74
C VAL A 29 -4.27 1.29 8.78
N LEU A 30 -3.84 0.44 7.88
CA LEU A 30 -2.43 0.10 7.66
C LEU A 30 -2.00 0.49 6.25
N ASP A 31 -0.92 1.24 6.16
CA ASP A 31 -0.15 1.55 4.95
C ASP A 31 1.08 0.62 4.94
N ALA A 32 0.98 -0.49 4.21
CA ALA A 32 2.00 -1.52 4.14
C ALA A 32 3.05 -1.21 3.07
N GLY A 33 4.32 -1.15 3.45
CA GLY A 33 5.41 -0.64 2.62
C GLY A 33 5.34 0.89 2.51
N THR A 34 5.23 1.56 3.65
CA THR A 34 4.89 3.01 3.71
C THR A 34 5.93 3.94 3.10
N GLY A 35 7.18 3.48 2.92
CA GLY A 35 8.24 4.28 2.32
C GLY A 35 8.46 5.61 3.02
N SER A 36 8.22 6.71 2.31
CA SER A 36 8.32 8.07 2.84
C SER A 36 7.18 8.47 3.80
N GLY A 37 6.18 7.60 3.97
CA GLY A 37 4.95 7.89 4.70
C GLY A 37 3.91 8.67 3.87
N CYS A 38 4.11 8.85 2.59
CA CYS A 38 3.30 9.72 1.75
C CYS A 38 1.81 9.37 1.81
N ILE A 39 1.45 8.08 1.64
CA ILE A 39 0.06 7.61 1.67
C ILE A 39 -0.50 7.75 3.09
N GLY A 40 0.16 7.11 4.07
CA GLY A 40 -0.33 7.07 5.45
C GLY A 40 -0.46 8.44 6.09
N ILE A 41 0.51 9.34 5.90
CA ILE A 41 0.47 10.72 6.40
C ILE A 41 -0.67 11.51 5.75
N SER A 42 -0.84 11.39 4.43
CA SER A 42 -1.91 12.10 3.71
C SER A 42 -3.30 11.67 4.19
N ILE A 43 -3.50 10.37 4.42
CA ILE A 43 -4.74 9.85 4.99
C ILE A 43 -4.93 10.35 6.43
N ALA A 44 -3.90 10.28 7.26
CA ALA A 44 -3.97 10.72 8.66
C ALA A 44 -4.33 12.20 8.80
N LEU A 45 -3.81 13.06 7.92
CA LEU A 45 -4.13 14.48 7.87
C LEU A 45 -5.58 14.75 7.45
N LYS A 46 -6.05 14.05 6.40
CA LYS A 46 -7.41 14.23 5.86
C LYS A 46 -8.48 13.53 6.70
N LYS A 47 -8.10 12.55 7.53
CA LYS A 47 -8.98 11.73 8.38
C LYS A 47 -8.48 11.72 9.83
N PRO A 48 -8.66 12.81 10.60
CA PRO A 48 -8.12 12.92 11.96
C PRO A 48 -8.68 11.88 12.95
N ASN A 49 -9.84 11.31 12.66
CA ASN A 49 -10.46 10.26 13.47
C ASN A 49 -9.90 8.84 13.15
N PHE A 50 -9.11 8.69 12.09
CA PHE A 50 -8.50 7.41 11.78
C PHE A 50 -7.27 7.18 12.65
N LYS A 51 -6.97 5.91 12.92
CA LYS A 51 -5.71 5.45 13.51
C LYS A 51 -4.89 4.80 12.41
N VAL A 52 -3.92 5.51 11.88
CA VAL A 52 -3.15 5.07 10.72
C VAL A 52 -1.80 4.51 11.17
N PHE A 53 -1.46 3.32 10.68
CA PHE A 53 -0.16 2.68 10.88
C PHE A 53 0.57 2.64 9.55
N GLY A 54 1.87 2.88 9.57
CA GLY A 54 2.76 2.68 8.43
C GLY A 54 3.79 1.62 8.77
N SER A 55 3.84 0.51 8.05
CA SER A 55 4.89 -0.49 8.20
C SER A 55 5.88 -0.43 7.04
N ASP A 56 7.14 -0.69 7.34
CA ASP A 56 8.19 -0.85 6.33
C ASP A 56 9.30 -1.75 6.84
N PHE A 57 9.87 -2.55 5.97
CA PHE A 57 11.03 -3.38 6.27
C PHE A 57 12.30 -2.53 6.45
N SER A 58 12.42 -1.45 5.66
CA SER A 58 13.56 -0.54 5.66
C SER A 58 13.47 0.47 6.80
N LYS A 59 14.39 0.39 7.77
CA LYS A 59 14.55 1.41 8.81
C LYS A 59 14.85 2.80 8.21
N ASN A 60 15.60 2.84 7.13
CA ASN A 60 15.93 4.10 6.44
C ASN A 60 14.66 4.77 5.87
N ALA A 61 13.73 3.99 5.35
CA ALA A 61 12.44 4.49 4.89
C ALA A 61 11.60 5.03 6.07
N LEU A 62 11.55 4.29 7.18
CA LEU A 62 10.85 4.72 8.39
C LEU A 62 11.44 5.99 9.00
N ASP A 63 12.77 6.20 8.91
CA ASP A 63 13.40 7.46 9.34
C ASP A 63 12.88 8.64 8.50
N VAL A 64 12.77 8.47 7.18
CA VAL A 64 12.18 9.48 6.29
C VAL A 64 10.72 9.74 6.64
N ALA A 65 9.92 8.69 6.83
CA ALA A 65 8.52 8.80 7.24
C ALA A 65 8.36 9.52 8.60
N SER A 66 9.26 9.23 9.57
CA SER A 66 9.28 9.88 10.88
C SER A 66 9.58 11.37 10.78
N ILE A 67 10.53 11.76 9.94
CA ILE A 67 10.86 13.17 9.67
C ILE A 67 9.65 13.87 9.05
N ASN A 68 9.01 13.26 8.06
CA ASN A 68 7.85 13.82 7.37
C ASN A 68 6.65 13.96 8.32
N LYS A 69 6.36 12.92 9.11
CA LYS A 69 5.34 12.94 10.17
C LYS A 69 5.56 14.11 11.14
N SER A 70 6.81 14.28 11.61
CA SER A 70 7.15 15.33 12.56
C SER A 70 7.02 16.72 11.96
N LYS A 71 7.49 16.94 10.74
CA LYS A 71 7.36 18.21 10.02
C LYS A 71 5.90 18.64 9.80
N LEU A 72 5.01 17.68 9.61
CA LEU A 72 3.58 17.90 9.35
C LEU A 72 2.72 17.80 10.62
N ASN A 73 3.33 17.58 11.81
CA ASN A 73 2.65 17.45 13.11
C ASN A 73 1.51 16.42 13.12
N VAL A 74 1.73 15.25 12.51
CA VAL A 74 0.69 14.20 12.38
C VAL A 74 0.68 13.31 13.62
N GLY A 75 -0.33 13.45 14.48
CA GLY A 75 -0.43 12.73 15.77
C GLY A 75 -1.04 11.33 15.69
N ASN A 76 -1.87 11.08 14.69
CA ASN A 76 -2.64 9.84 14.53
C ASN A 76 -2.00 8.84 13.53
N TYR A 77 -0.72 9.00 13.20
CA TYR A 77 0.08 8.11 12.37
C TYR A 77 1.20 7.45 13.17
N PHE A 78 1.31 6.12 13.10
CA PHE A 78 2.22 5.29 13.90
C PHE A 78 3.10 4.43 13.01
N LEU A 79 4.42 4.49 13.20
CA LEU A 79 5.41 3.76 12.40
C LEU A 79 5.80 2.45 13.04
N VAL A 80 5.92 1.39 12.25
CA VAL A 80 6.27 0.04 12.69
C VAL A 80 7.31 -0.55 11.73
N ASN A 81 8.44 -1.05 12.25
CA ASN A 81 9.39 -1.79 11.45
C ASN A 81 8.98 -3.26 11.36
N ALA A 82 8.55 -3.69 10.19
CA ALA A 82 8.08 -5.04 9.94
C ALA A 82 8.29 -5.44 8.48
N ASN A 83 8.40 -6.73 8.22
CA ASN A 83 8.25 -7.29 6.89
C ASN A 83 6.75 -7.41 6.60
N TRP A 84 6.27 -6.61 5.68
CA TRP A 84 4.86 -6.44 5.32
C TRP A 84 3.95 -6.39 6.55
N LEU A 85 3.13 -7.41 6.77
CA LEU A 85 2.11 -7.47 7.82
C LEU A 85 2.46 -8.44 8.96
N SER A 86 3.60 -9.11 8.91
CA SER A 86 3.97 -10.26 9.75
C SER A 86 3.93 -10.03 11.27
N CYS A 87 4.02 -8.78 11.74
CA CYS A 87 4.02 -8.45 13.17
C CYS A 87 2.62 -8.13 13.74
N PHE A 88 1.60 -8.04 12.90
CA PHE A 88 0.27 -7.66 13.34
C PHE A 88 -0.59 -8.86 13.71
N LYS A 89 -1.51 -8.64 14.66
CA LYS A 89 -2.48 -9.66 15.06
C LYS A 89 -3.57 -9.81 14.01
N ASN A 90 -4.13 -11.01 13.91
CA ASN A 90 -5.30 -11.27 13.09
C ASN A 90 -6.45 -10.31 13.45
N GLU A 91 -7.28 -10.00 12.47
CA GLU A 91 -8.49 -9.18 12.62
C GLU A 91 -8.24 -7.82 13.29
N SER A 92 -7.10 -7.19 12.95
CA SER A 92 -6.66 -5.95 13.61
C SER A 92 -7.03 -4.68 12.85
N PHE A 93 -7.23 -4.75 11.54
CA PHE A 93 -7.41 -3.58 10.68
C PHE A 93 -8.75 -3.59 9.94
N ASP A 94 -9.30 -2.40 9.75
CA ASP A 94 -10.50 -2.18 8.94
C ASP A 94 -10.15 -1.98 7.46
N LEU A 95 -8.96 -1.42 7.21
CA LEU A 95 -8.47 -1.10 5.88
C LEU A 95 -6.95 -1.33 5.82
N ILE A 96 -6.49 -2.00 4.79
CA ILE A 96 -5.07 -2.12 4.44
C ILE A 96 -4.86 -1.49 3.06
N LEU A 97 -3.81 -0.71 2.94
CA LEU A 97 -3.36 -0.08 1.70
C LEU A 97 -1.94 -0.53 1.41
N SER A 98 -1.59 -0.68 0.15
CA SER A 98 -0.20 -0.88 -0.25
C SER A 98 0.06 -0.37 -1.66
N ASN A 99 1.24 0.23 -1.84
CA ASN A 99 1.89 0.41 -3.13
C ASN A 99 3.21 -0.38 -3.09
N PRO A 100 3.15 -1.71 -3.32
CA PRO A 100 4.32 -2.56 -3.25
C PRO A 100 5.19 -2.42 -4.50
N PRO A 101 6.43 -2.93 -4.49
CA PRO A 101 7.20 -3.13 -5.72
C PRO A 101 6.41 -4.06 -6.67
N TYR A 102 6.26 -3.66 -7.92
CA TYR A 102 5.53 -4.46 -8.91
C TYR A 102 6.22 -4.53 -10.28
N ILE A 103 7.44 -3.99 -10.40
CA ILE A 103 8.24 -4.07 -11.63
C ILE A 103 9.00 -5.41 -11.64
N ALA A 104 8.96 -6.13 -12.76
CA ALA A 104 9.75 -7.34 -12.92
C ALA A 104 11.26 -7.02 -12.87
N GLU A 105 12.07 -7.90 -12.28
CA GLU A 105 13.52 -7.67 -12.09
C GLU A 105 14.30 -7.41 -13.39
N ASN A 106 13.77 -7.89 -14.52
CA ASN A 106 14.39 -7.77 -15.84
C ASN A 106 13.70 -6.70 -16.73
N ASP A 107 12.91 -5.81 -16.16
CA ASP A 107 12.22 -4.77 -16.93
C ASP A 107 13.18 -3.65 -17.33
N LEU A 108 13.18 -3.32 -18.63
CA LEU A 108 14.06 -2.30 -19.21
C LEU A 108 13.79 -0.88 -18.66
N HIS A 109 12.62 -0.61 -18.09
CA HIS A 109 12.31 0.68 -17.46
C HIS A 109 13.14 0.97 -16.21
N LEU A 110 13.75 -0.05 -15.60
CA LEU A 110 14.61 0.10 -14.41
C LEU A 110 15.85 0.96 -14.68
N ASP A 111 16.35 0.98 -15.92
CA ASP A 111 17.51 1.78 -16.29
C ASP A 111 17.30 3.29 -16.09
N ASN A 112 16.05 3.74 -16.09
CA ASN A 112 15.69 5.13 -15.85
C ASN A 112 15.47 5.47 -14.36
N LEU A 113 15.51 4.46 -13.46
CA LEU A 113 15.17 4.58 -12.04
C LEU A 113 16.38 4.35 -11.12
N ILE A 114 17.59 4.57 -11.62
CA ILE A 114 18.87 4.27 -10.95
C ILE A 114 19.08 5.02 -9.62
N HIS A 115 18.34 6.08 -9.37
CA HIS A 115 18.45 6.90 -8.15
C HIS A 115 17.48 6.46 -7.05
N GLU A 116 16.62 5.48 -7.31
CA GLU A 116 15.64 4.96 -6.37
C GLU A 116 16.06 3.57 -5.85
N PRO A 117 15.73 3.20 -4.60
CA PRO A 117 16.16 1.90 -4.08
C PRO A 117 15.47 0.76 -4.84
N LYS A 118 16.24 -0.18 -5.37
CA LYS A 118 15.70 -1.33 -6.14
C LYS A 118 14.64 -2.12 -5.39
N ILE A 119 14.80 -2.28 -4.06
CA ILE A 119 13.84 -2.96 -3.20
C ILE A 119 12.45 -2.29 -3.18
N ALA A 120 12.37 -1.02 -3.53
CA ALA A 120 11.09 -0.29 -3.61
C ALA A 120 10.48 -0.33 -5.01
N LEU A 121 11.16 -0.93 -5.99
CA LEU A 121 10.76 -0.96 -7.39
C LEU A 121 10.44 -2.37 -7.88
N THR A 122 11.33 -3.34 -7.57
CA THR A 122 11.32 -4.65 -8.21
C THR A 122 10.79 -5.74 -7.29
N SER A 123 10.01 -6.63 -7.87
CA SER A 123 9.55 -7.86 -7.23
C SER A 123 9.77 -9.04 -8.17
N SER A 124 10.05 -10.21 -7.61
CA SER A 124 10.15 -11.46 -8.35
C SER A 124 8.78 -11.92 -8.88
N ASP A 125 8.74 -13.08 -9.54
CA ASP A 125 7.49 -13.62 -10.13
C ASP A 125 6.78 -12.60 -11.04
N ALA A 126 7.54 -12.05 -12.00
CA ALA A 126 7.05 -11.00 -12.91
C ALA A 126 6.44 -9.77 -12.20
N GLY A 127 6.97 -9.43 -11.02
CA GLY A 127 6.49 -8.30 -10.22
C GLY A 127 5.31 -8.63 -9.29
N LEU A 128 4.94 -9.89 -9.13
CA LEU A 128 3.75 -10.31 -8.35
C LEU A 128 4.05 -10.87 -6.97
N SER A 129 5.30 -11.19 -6.65
CA SER A 129 5.66 -11.88 -5.41
C SER A 129 5.21 -11.10 -4.16
N ASP A 130 5.53 -9.82 -4.08
CA ASP A 130 5.16 -8.96 -2.93
C ASP A 130 3.64 -8.73 -2.87
N ILE A 131 3.00 -8.52 -4.02
CA ILE A 131 1.54 -8.40 -4.12
C ILE A 131 0.85 -9.65 -3.56
N LYS A 132 1.33 -10.83 -3.92
CA LYS A 132 0.82 -12.12 -3.45
C LYS A 132 0.96 -12.28 -1.93
N GLU A 133 2.14 -11.97 -1.39
CA GLU A 133 2.40 -12.02 0.05
C GLU A 133 1.45 -11.07 0.81
N ILE A 134 1.33 -9.82 0.36
CA ILE A 134 0.44 -8.84 0.98
C ILE A 134 -1.01 -9.30 0.96
N ILE A 135 -1.53 -9.82 -0.17
CA ILE A 135 -2.90 -10.31 -0.27
C ILE A 135 -3.13 -11.47 0.71
N GLN A 136 -2.22 -12.44 0.75
CA GLN A 136 -2.32 -13.61 1.64
C GLN A 136 -2.30 -13.22 3.12
N GLU A 137 -1.41 -12.32 3.52
CA GLU A 137 -1.34 -11.84 4.90
C GLU A 137 -2.56 -10.97 5.24
N SER A 138 -3.00 -10.11 4.33
CA SER A 138 -4.17 -9.24 4.53
C SER A 138 -5.43 -10.03 4.85
N SER A 139 -5.62 -11.20 4.24
CA SER A 139 -6.77 -12.07 4.51
C SER A 139 -6.86 -12.57 5.96
N LYS A 140 -5.76 -12.53 6.70
CA LYS A 140 -5.68 -12.89 8.13
C LYS A 140 -5.81 -11.66 9.03
N ILE A 141 -5.21 -10.56 8.62
CA ILE A 141 -5.02 -9.36 9.44
C ILE A 141 -6.22 -8.42 9.39
N LEU A 142 -6.95 -8.43 8.28
CA LEU A 142 -8.20 -7.68 8.15
C LEU A 142 -9.30 -8.26 9.03
N LYS A 143 -10.10 -7.39 9.58
CA LYS A 143 -11.38 -7.75 10.22
C LYS A 143 -12.36 -8.28 9.16
N ARG A 144 -13.43 -8.92 9.63
CA ARG A 144 -14.56 -9.28 8.77
C ARG A 144 -15.06 -8.04 8.02
N ARG A 145 -15.28 -8.17 6.71
CA ARG A 145 -15.65 -7.06 5.81
C ARG A 145 -14.60 -5.94 5.72
N GLY A 146 -13.39 -6.20 6.21
CA GLY A 146 -12.26 -5.30 6.01
C GLY A 146 -11.84 -5.21 4.55
N VAL A 147 -11.19 -4.12 4.17
CA VAL A 147 -10.89 -3.80 2.78
C VAL A 147 -9.38 -3.82 2.55
N LEU A 148 -8.95 -4.43 1.47
CA LEU A 148 -7.61 -4.29 0.91
C LEU A 148 -7.67 -3.43 -0.35
N ILE A 149 -6.77 -2.45 -0.44
CA ILE A 149 -6.55 -1.62 -1.64
C ILE A 149 -5.08 -1.72 -2.01
N ILE A 150 -4.78 -2.15 -3.25
CA ILE A 150 -3.42 -2.39 -3.69
C ILE A 150 -3.14 -1.75 -5.05
N GLU A 151 -2.03 -1.01 -5.15
CA GLU A 151 -1.51 -0.50 -6.41
C GLU A 151 -0.73 -1.61 -7.12
N HIS A 152 -0.78 -1.65 -8.45
CA HIS A 152 -0.09 -2.63 -9.28
C HIS A 152 0.22 -2.09 -10.68
N GLY A 153 1.00 -2.79 -11.45
CA GLY A 153 1.27 -2.49 -12.86
C GLY A 153 0.01 -2.59 -13.70
N TYR A 154 -0.09 -1.74 -14.73
CA TYR A 154 -1.27 -1.67 -15.60
C TYR A 154 -1.64 -3.00 -16.30
N ASN A 155 -0.67 -3.89 -16.45
CA ASN A 155 -0.82 -5.21 -17.08
C ASN A 155 -1.03 -6.36 -16.08
N GLN A 156 -1.19 -6.06 -14.77
CA GLN A 156 -1.31 -7.05 -13.70
C GLN A 156 -2.75 -7.16 -13.15
N GLU A 157 -3.71 -6.45 -13.72
CA GLU A 157 -5.09 -6.38 -13.21
C GLU A 157 -5.73 -7.76 -13.00
N ASP A 158 -5.65 -8.62 -14.02
CA ASP A 158 -6.32 -9.94 -13.98
C ASP A 158 -5.68 -10.84 -12.93
N GLN A 159 -4.35 -10.87 -12.87
CA GLN A 159 -3.62 -11.66 -11.88
C GLN A 159 -3.92 -11.20 -10.45
N VAL A 160 -3.98 -9.88 -10.22
CA VAL A 160 -4.31 -9.32 -8.89
C VAL A 160 -5.75 -9.65 -8.50
N LYS A 161 -6.70 -9.59 -9.45
CA LYS A 161 -8.10 -9.99 -9.19
C LYS A 161 -8.21 -11.48 -8.84
N ASP A 162 -7.48 -12.34 -9.53
CA ASP A 162 -7.50 -13.77 -9.25
C ASP A 162 -6.86 -14.07 -7.90
N LEU A 163 -5.72 -13.45 -7.57
CA LEU A 163 -5.11 -13.55 -6.25
C LEU A 163 -6.04 -13.13 -5.11
N LEU A 164 -6.82 -12.06 -5.33
CA LEU A 164 -7.82 -11.61 -4.35
C LEU A 164 -8.92 -12.64 -4.16
N LYS A 165 -9.51 -13.18 -5.25
CA LYS A 165 -10.55 -14.23 -5.17
C LYS A 165 -10.05 -15.48 -4.44
N ASP A 166 -8.83 -15.93 -4.75
CA ASP A 166 -8.21 -17.10 -4.14
C ASP A 166 -7.94 -16.92 -2.64
N ASN A 167 -7.93 -15.66 -2.16
CA ASN A 167 -7.73 -15.30 -0.75
C ASN A 167 -9.00 -14.74 -0.08
N TYR A 168 -10.18 -15.15 -0.55
CA TYR A 168 -11.49 -14.86 0.06
C TYR A 168 -11.92 -13.40 0.00
N PHE A 169 -11.46 -12.64 -0.98
CA PHE A 169 -11.97 -11.29 -1.25
C PHE A 169 -13.08 -11.32 -2.30
N SER A 170 -14.09 -10.51 -2.07
CA SER A 170 -15.23 -10.26 -2.98
C SER A 170 -15.38 -8.78 -3.31
N ASP A 171 -16.41 -8.43 -4.06
CA ASP A 171 -16.68 -7.05 -4.50
C ASP A 171 -15.42 -6.38 -5.11
N ILE A 172 -14.67 -7.17 -5.90
CA ILE A 172 -13.38 -6.76 -6.44
C ILE A 172 -13.58 -5.75 -7.57
N ILE A 173 -13.02 -4.55 -7.39
CA ILE A 173 -13.11 -3.46 -8.38
C ILE A 173 -11.72 -2.94 -8.71
N ASN A 174 -11.47 -2.72 -9.99
CA ASN A 174 -10.29 -2.01 -10.48
C ASN A 174 -10.59 -0.54 -10.71
N ILE A 175 -9.67 0.32 -10.30
CA ILE A 175 -9.71 1.76 -10.48
C ILE A 175 -8.58 2.12 -11.45
N LYS A 176 -8.95 2.85 -12.50
CA LYS A 176 -8.01 3.31 -13.53
C LYS A 176 -7.36 4.62 -13.12
N ASP A 177 -6.13 4.80 -13.58
CA ASP A 177 -5.42 6.06 -13.45
C ASP A 177 -5.95 7.15 -14.41
N TYR A 178 -5.36 8.34 -14.35
CA TYR A 178 -5.75 9.47 -15.19
C TYR A 178 -5.52 9.25 -16.69
N GLN A 179 -4.74 8.22 -17.07
CA GLN A 179 -4.53 7.81 -18.47
C GLN A 179 -5.52 6.71 -18.90
N GLY A 180 -6.39 6.26 -17.99
CA GLY A 180 -7.37 5.20 -18.26
C GLY A 180 -6.80 3.79 -18.16
N LEU A 181 -5.58 3.63 -17.60
CA LEU A 181 -4.94 2.34 -17.38
C LEU A 181 -5.28 1.77 -16.00
N PRO A 182 -5.45 0.44 -15.86
CA PRO A 182 -5.61 -0.20 -14.56
C PRO A 182 -4.47 0.15 -13.62
N ARG A 183 -4.77 0.54 -12.37
CA ARG A 183 -3.74 0.97 -11.43
C ARG A 183 -3.95 0.48 -10.02
N ILE A 184 -5.18 0.48 -9.55
CA ILE A 184 -5.53 0.13 -8.18
C ILE A 184 -6.62 -0.92 -8.23
N THR A 185 -6.46 -2.00 -7.48
CA THR A 185 -7.54 -2.96 -7.26
C THR A 185 -7.87 -3.01 -5.77
N TYR A 186 -9.16 -2.96 -5.45
CA TYR A 186 -9.62 -3.22 -4.11
C TYR A 186 -10.51 -4.44 -4.03
N GLY A 187 -10.56 -5.06 -2.84
CA GLY A 187 -11.49 -6.14 -2.54
C GLY A 187 -11.92 -6.10 -1.08
N ILE A 188 -13.08 -6.65 -0.78
CA ILE A 188 -13.65 -6.77 0.56
C ILE A 188 -13.49 -8.19 1.04
N LEU A 189 -12.94 -8.40 2.24
CA LEU A 189 -12.74 -9.73 2.81
C LEU A 189 -14.07 -10.37 3.21
N ASP A 190 -14.35 -11.55 2.68
CA ASP A 190 -15.62 -12.31 2.85
C ASP A 190 -15.54 -13.36 3.99
N LYS A 191 -14.95 -13.01 5.11
CA LYS A 191 -14.91 -13.86 6.31
C LYS A 191 -15.87 -13.39 7.37
#